data_6a5a3bcec498d830e808bb7fd4b96b69
#
_entry.id   6a5a3bcec498d830e808bb7fd4b96b69
#
_cell.length_a   1.000
_cell.length_b   1.000
_cell.length_c   1.000
_cell.angle_alpha   90.00
_cell.angle_beta   90.00
_cell.angle_gamma   90.00
#
_symmetry.space_group_name_H-M   'P 1'
#
loop_
_entity.id
_entity.type
_entity.pdbx_description
1 polymer ?
#
loop_
_entity_poly.entity_id
_entity_poly.type
_entity_poly.pdbx_seq_one_letter_code
_entity_poly.pdbx_strand_id
1 'polypeptide(L)'
;MPPIPERLRGSPLLVISSFLFAVMAFCARSVAGRLSVGQVVCARFAIGLVFLALYYPLTGTRPRMGRPRLWVLRGLFGGGSVYCYFVAIDRLAVGPATLLNACWPICAAILGIFLLGEQVNGYLATGLAATTVGAGLVIWSTVQDGVGLTLGVGAWAGALSAVLSGAAVIALRALRHDTDASSIFLSFCVFGLLFGLPFAIQDWRPVSGDMLAPLLGMGLASVAAQMIFTYAMAHVTSTAVGGITTQLTPAFSWLLGALLLGEPMQPLSVVGSLVCMGGVLWGTGLAPRLLVPASRPST
;
A
#
# COMPACT_ATOMS: atom_id res chain seq x y z
N MET A 1 21.70 -26.76 -2.51
CA MET A 1 21.61 -25.29 -2.54
C MET A 1 21.95 -24.79 -1.15
N PRO A 2 22.85 -23.83 -0.96
CA PRO A 2 23.10 -23.26 0.36
C PRO A 2 21.81 -22.59 0.87
N PRO A 3 21.51 -22.68 2.18
CA PRO A 3 20.31 -22.06 2.74
C PRO A 3 20.38 -20.55 2.51
N ILE A 4 19.31 -19.99 1.94
CA ILE A 4 19.17 -18.55 1.78
C ILE A 4 19.32 -17.92 3.17
N PRO A 5 20.24 -16.96 3.37
CA PRO A 5 20.40 -16.28 4.65
C PRO A 5 19.04 -15.80 5.16
N GLU A 6 18.76 -15.98 6.44
CA GLU A 6 17.46 -15.59 7.04
C GLU A 6 17.08 -14.14 6.72
N ARG A 7 18.09 -13.25 6.60
CA ARG A 7 17.94 -11.84 6.23
C ARG A 7 17.36 -11.61 4.83
N LEU A 8 17.46 -12.58 3.92
CA LEU A 8 16.98 -12.50 2.54
C LEU A 8 15.70 -13.27 2.28
N ARG A 9 15.24 -14.11 3.22
CA ARG A 9 14.04 -14.95 3.02
C ARG A 9 12.75 -14.14 2.82
N GLY A 10 12.63 -12.95 3.42
CA GLY A 10 11.46 -12.09 3.26
C GLY A 10 11.48 -11.20 2.01
N SER A 11 12.66 -10.78 1.54
CA SER A 11 12.80 -9.79 0.47
C SER A 11 12.23 -10.23 -0.88
N PRO A 12 12.45 -11.45 -1.39
CA PRO A 12 11.85 -11.89 -2.65
C PRO A 12 10.31 -11.94 -2.58
N LEU A 13 9.77 -12.33 -1.44
CA LEU A 13 8.32 -12.36 -1.23
C LEU A 13 7.72 -10.95 -1.26
N LEU A 14 8.43 -9.95 -0.74
CA LEU A 14 8.00 -8.54 -0.81
C LEU A 14 8.04 -8.01 -2.24
N VAL A 15 8.99 -8.43 -3.09
CA VAL A 15 9.01 -8.08 -4.51
C VAL A 15 7.78 -8.66 -5.21
N ILE A 16 7.47 -9.95 -4.98
CA ILE A 16 6.27 -10.61 -5.53
C ILE A 16 5.01 -9.88 -5.05
N SER A 17 4.93 -9.57 -3.76
CA SER A 17 3.81 -8.82 -3.20
C SER A 17 3.66 -7.44 -3.84
N SER A 18 4.77 -6.72 -4.07
CA SER A 18 4.78 -5.40 -4.71
C SER A 18 4.26 -5.47 -6.15
N PHE A 19 4.66 -6.50 -6.90
CA PHE A 19 4.14 -6.74 -8.24
C PHE A 19 2.63 -7.04 -8.23
N LEU A 20 2.18 -7.90 -7.32
CA LEU A 20 0.76 -8.24 -7.19
C LEU A 20 -0.09 -7.02 -6.76
N PHE A 21 0.44 -6.14 -5.91
CA PHE A 21 -0.23 -4.87 -5.60
C PHE A 21 -0.31 -3.95 -6.83
N ALA A 22 0.70 -3.94 -7.69
CA ALA A 22 0.65 -3.20 -8.94
C ALA A 22 -0.39 -3.78 -9.92
N VAL A 23 -0.48 -5.10 -10.03
CA VAL A 23 -1.53 -5.78 -10.80
C VAL A 23 -2.92 -5.45 -10.24
N MET A 24 -3.09 -5.46 -8.92
CA MET A 24 -4.34 -5.03 -8.26
C MET A 24 -4.69 -3.59 -8.65
N ALA A 25 -3.74 -2.67 -8.58
CA ALA A 25 -3.95 -1.26 -8.92
C ALA A 25 -4.31 -1.08 -10.41
N PHE A 26 -3.63 -1.78 -11.30
CA PHE A 26 -3.94 -1.83 -12.72
C PHE A 26 -5.37 -2.33 -13.00
N CYS A 27 -5.77 -3.44 -12.39
CA CYS A 27 -7.12 -3.98 -12.52
C CYS A 27 -8.19 -3.01 -11.98
N ALA A 28 -7.91 -2.33 -10.84
CA ALA A 28 -8.79 -1.30 -10.31
C ALA A 28 -8.92 -0.11 -11.27
N ARG A 29 -7.80 0.32 -11.88
CA ARG A 29 -7.78 1.42 -12.86
C ARG A 29 -8.56 1.09 -14.12
N SER A 30 -8.53 -0.14 -14.58
CA SER A 30 -9.26 -0.56 -15.81
C SER A 30 -10.79 -0.49 -15.66
N VAL A 31 -11.33 -0.47 -14.44
CA VAL A 31 -12.76 -0.29 -14.17
C VAL A 31 -13.10 1.10 -13.61
N ALA A 32 -12.09 1.97 -13.44
CA ALA A 32 -12.26 3.32 -12.94
C ALA A 32 -13.21 4.14 -13.84
N GLY A 33 -14.03 4.99 -13.22
CA GLY A 33 -15.05 5.79 -13.91
C GLY A 33 -16.30 5.00 -14.37
N ARG A 34 -16.20 3.67 -14.52
CA ARG A 34 -17.33 2.79 -14.92
C ARG A 34 -18.09 2.25 -13.70
N LEU A 35 -17.37 1.94 -12.62
CA LEU A 35 -17.94 1.57 -11.33
C LEU A 35 -17.64 2.66 -10.28
N SER A 36 -18.47 2.74 -9.25
CA SER A 36 -18.15 3.62 -8.13
C SER A 36 -16.97 3.07 -7.34
N VAL A 37 -16.19 3.97 -6.73
CA VAL A 37 -15.06 3.57 -5.87
C VAL A 37 -15.53 2.64 -4.75
N GLY A 38 -16.71 2.90 -4.18
CA GLY A 38 -17.31 2.04 -3.15
C GLY A 38 -17.52 0.61 -3.64
N GLN A 39 -18.02 0.42 -4.87
CA GLN A 39 -18.22 -0.92 -5.46
C GLN A 39 -16.89 -1.66 -5.66
N VAL A 40 -15.86 -0.96 -6.17
CA VAL A 40 -14.53 -1.54 -6.38
C VAL A 40 -13.90 -1.96 -5.04
N VAL A 41 -14.03 -1.13 -4.00
CA VAL A 41 -13.58 -1.43 -2.63
C VAL A 41 -14.34 -2.64 -2.07
N CYS A 42 -15.67 -2.65 -2.21
CA CYS A 42 -16.50 -3.77 -1.75
C CYS A 42 -16.14 -5.08 -2.46
N ALA A 43 -15.97 -5.06 -3.79
CA ALA A 43 -15.56 -6.23 -4.55
C ALA A 43 -14.22 -6.81 -4.05
N ARG A 44 -13.22 -5.94 -3.84
CA ARG A 44 -11.92 -6.34 -3.28
C ARG A 44 -12.05 -7.06 -1.95
N PHE A 45 -12.78 -6.47 -1.01
CA PHE A 45 -12.89 -7.02 0.34
C PHE A 45 -13.85 -8.21 0.42
N ALA A 46 -14.91 -8.24 -0.40
CA ALA A 46 -15.78 -9.41 -0.53
C ALA A 46 -15.01 -10.64 -1.02
N ILE A 47 -14.17 -10.49 -2.05
CA ILE A 47 -13.30 -11.58 -2.53
C ILE A 47 -12.33 -12.03 -1.42
N GLY A 48 -11.79 -11.08 -0.64
CA GLY A 48 -10.98 -11.40 0.53
C GLY A 48 -11.72 -12.19 1.61
N LEU A 49 -12.98 -11.85 1.89
CA LEU A 49 -13.81 -12.59 2.84
C LEU A 49 -14.18 -13.98 2.32
N VAL A 50 -14.51 -14.11 1.02
CA VAL A 50 -14.75 -15.42 0.39
C VAL A 50 -13.50 -16.30 0.49
N PHE A 51 -12.33 -15.74 0.20
CA PHE A 51 -11.06 -16.46 0.39
C PHE A 51 -10.91 -16.96 1.83
N LEU A 52 -11.12 -16.10 2.83
CA LEU A 52 -10.99 -16.48 4.24
C LEU A 52 -12.05 -17.51 4.67
N ALA A 53 -13.28 -17.40 4.15
CA ALA A 53 -14.35 -18.36 4.39
C ALA A 53 -14.01 -19.78 3.87
N LEU A 54 -13.22 -19.85 2.79
CA LEU A 54 -12.68 -21.13 2.28
C LEU A 54 -11.41 -21.55 3.02
N TYR A 55 -10.53 -20.59 3.34
CA TYR A 55 -9.24 -20.84 3.98
C TYR A 55 -9.37 -21.46 5.36
N TYR A 56 -10.25 -20.93 6.23
CA TYR A 56 -10.37 -21.40 7.61
C TYR A 56 -10.81 -22.88 7.72
N PRO A 57 -11.86 -23.35 7.02
CA PRO A 57 -12.23 -24.76 7.09
C PRO A 57 -11.19 -25.69 6.45
N LEU A 58 -10.52 -25.24 5.36
CA LEU A 58 -9.49 -26.04 4.69
C LEU A 58 -8.22 -26.23 5.54
N THR A 59 -7.85 -25.22 6.34
CA THR A 59 -6.64 -25.27 7.17
C THR A 59 -6.92 -25.70 8.61
N GLY A 60 -8.19 -25.83 9.01
CA GLY A 60 -8.58 -26.12 10.39
C GLY A 60 -8.23 -25.00 11.38
N THR A 61 -7.80 -23.84 10.88
CA THR A 61 -7.47 -22.68 11.71
C THR A 61 -8.74 -21.92 12.11
N ARG A 62 -8.66 -21.16 13.21
CA ARG A 62 -9.78 -20.34 13.69
C ARG A 62 -9.34 -18.88 13.79
N PRO A 63 -10.19 -17.90 13.39
CA PRO A 63 -9.86 -16.50 13.53
C PRO A 63 -9.66 -16.11 14.99
N ARG A 64 -8.63 -15.32 15.28
CA ARG A 64 -8.30 -14.81 16.61
C ARG A 64 -8.15 -13.29 16.57
N MET A 65 -8.83 -12.59 17.47
CA MET A 65 -8.77 -11.12 17.50
C MET A 65 -7.51 -10.58 18.20
N GLY A 66 -6.81 -11.41 18.98
CA GLY A 66 -5.68 -10.98 19.79
C GLY A 66 -6.05 -9.79 20.70
N ARG A 67 -5.56 -8.60 20.36
CA ARG A 67 -5.91 -7.33 21.03
C ARG A 67 -7.06 -6.62 20.30
N PRO A 68 -8.31 -6.66 20.78
CA PRO A 68 -9.49 -6.21 20.02
C PRO A 68 -9.39 -4.76 19.55
N ARG A 69 -8.88 -3.84 20.38
CA ARG A 69 -8.71 -2.43 20.02
C ARG A 69 -7.76 -2.24 18.83
N LEU A 70 -6.61 -2.90 18.85
CA LEU A 70 -5.64 -2.82 17.75
C LEU A 70 -6.17 -3.52 16.49
N TRP A 71 -6.92 -4.61 16.67
CA TRP A 71 -7.55 -5.34 15.57
C TRP A 71 -8.57 -4.44 14.84
N VAL A 72 -9.41 -3.71 15.59
CA VAL A 72 -10.35 -2.73 15.03
C VAL A 72 -9.61 -1.57 14.36
N LEU A 73 -8.62 -0.98 15.02
CA LEU A 73 -7.82 0.14 14.45
C LEU A 73 -7.11 -0.29 13.16
N ARG A 74 -6.54 -1.51 13.11
CA ARG A 74 -5.94 -2.06 11.91
C ARG A 74 -6.94 -2.14 10.75
N GLY A 75 -8.15 -2.58 11.05
CA GLY A 75 -9.23 -2.68 10.06
C GLY A 75 -9.70 -1.32 9.58
N LEU A 76 -10.01 -0.41 10.49
CA LEU A 76 -10.52 0.94 10.17
C LEU A 76 -9.49 1.75 9.36
N PHE A 77 -8.26 1.86 9.86
CA PHE A 77 -7.23 2.60 9.15
C PHE A 77 -6.86 1.94 7.81
N GLY A 78 -6.78 0.60 7.79
CA GLY A 78 -6.51 -0.12 6.56
C GLY A 78 -7.63 0.00 5.54
N GLY A 79 -8.89 -0.18 5.95
CA GLY A 79 -10.05 -0.03 5.08
C GLY A 79 -10.21 1.39 4.55
N GLY A 80 -10.09 2.39 5.42
CA GLY A 80 -10.10 3.80 5.04
C GLY A 80 -8.96 4.16 4.07
N SER A 81 -7.76 3.62 4.33
CA SER A 81 -6.62 3.80 3.43
C SER A 81 -6.92 3.28 2.03
N VAL A 82 -7.48 2.07 1.92
CA VAL A 82 -7.81 1.48 0.62
C VAL A 82 -8.87 2.28 -0.12
N TYR A 83 -9.90 2.75 0.60
CA TYR A 83 -10.90 3.61 -0.01
C TYR A 83 -10.27 4.89 -0.58
N CYS A 84 -9.47 5.59 0.20
CA CYS A 84 -8.77 6.79 -0.24
C CYS A 84 -7.80 6.50 -1.41
N TYR A 85 -7.11 5.37 -1.37
CA TYR A 85 -6.23 4.94 -2.44
C TYR A 85 -7.00 4.67 -3.75
N PHE A 86 -8.16 4.05 -3.68
CA PHE A 86 -8.98 3.80 -4.87
C PHE A 86 -9.64 5.07 -5.40
N VAL A 87 -9.97 6.04 -4.54
CA VAL A 87 -10.33 7.40 -4.98
C VAL A 87 -9.17 8.02 -5.77
N ALA A 88 -7.93 7.86 -5.29
CA ALA A 88 -6.77 8.36 -6.03
C ALA A 88 -6.60 7.65 -7.38
N ILE A 89 -6.74 6.32 -7.46
CA ILE A 89 -6.67 5.55 -8.71
C ILE A 89 -7.79 5.94 -9.70
N ASP A 90 -8.98 6.27 -9.20
CA ASP A 90 -10.10 6.71 -10.05
C ASP A 90 -9.81 8.08 -10.69
N ARG A 91 -9.11 8.96 -9.99
CA ARG A 91 -8.89 10.36 -10.37
C ARG A 91 -7.52 10.66 -10.98
N LEU A 92 -6.53 9.82 -10.74
CA LEU A 92 -5.14 9.98 -11.20
C LEU A 92 -4.72 8.79 -12.04
N ALA A 93 -3.62 8.94 -12.80
CA ALA A 93 -2.92 7.81 -13.40
C ALA A 93 -2.46 6.83 -12.30
N VAL A 94 -2.39 5.54 -12.64
CA VAL A 94 -2.12 4.49 -11.65
C VAL A 94 -0.76 4.63 -10.97
N GLY A 95 0.26 5.10 -11.69
CA GLY A 95 1.60 5.33 -11.14
C GLY A 95 1.62 6.37 -10.04
N PRO A 96 1.21 7.63 -10.30
CA PRO A 96 1.10 8.69 -9.30
C PRO A 96 0.22 8.33 -8.11
N ALA A 97 -0.95 7.73 -8.32
CA ALA A 97 -1.83 7.28 -7.24
C ALA A 97 -1.13 6.27 -6.31
N THR A 98 -0.43 5.29 -6.91
CA THR A 98 0.31 4.27 -6.15
C THR A 98 1.51 4.87 -5.43
N LEU A 99 2.19 5.84 -6.03
CA LEU A 99 3.30 6.52 -5.40
C LEU A 99 2.87 7.27 -4.14
N LEU A 100 1.78 8.06 -4.23
CA LEU A 100 1.29 8.80 -3.07
C LEU A 100 0.96 7.84 -1.91
N ASN A 101 0.28 6.73 -2.19
CA ASN A 101 0.05 5.70 -1.18
C ASN A 101 1.35 5.10 -0.64
N ALA A 102 2.37 4.89 -1.50
CA ALA A 102 3.67 4.31 -1.12
C ALA A 102 4.53 5.21 -0.20
N CYS A 103 4.10 6.44 0.08
CA CYS A 103 4.70 7.30 1.11
C CYS A 103 4.37 6.85 2.56
N TRP A 104 3.56 5.82 2.74
CA TRP A 104 3.18 5.29 4.05
C TRP A 104 4.34 5.02 5.03
N PRO A 105 5.57 4.61 4.62
CA PRO A 105 6.66 4.36 5.57
C PRO A 105 7.12 5.62 6.28
N ILE A 106 7.10 6.77 5.60
CA ILE A 106 7.39 8.07 6.22
C ILE A 106 6.28 8.44 7.21
N CYS A 107 5.01 8.26 6.81
CA CYS A 107 3.89 8.50 7.71
C CYS A 107 3.94 7.58 8.94
N ALA A 108 4.31 6.31 8.76
CA ALA A 108 4.51 5.37 9.87
C ALA A 108 5.64 5.82 10.80
N ALA A 109 6.76 6.33 10.26
CA ALA A 109 7.86 6.85 11.06
C ALA A 109 7.46 8.10 11.86
N ILE A 110 6.74 9.05 11.24
CA ILE A 110 6.22 10.24 11.93
C ILE A 110 5.26 9.85 13.06
N LEU A 111 4.31 8.95 12.78
CA LEU A 111 3.39 8.47 13.81
C LEU A 111 4.12 7.74 14.93
N GLY A 112 5.22 7.04 14.64
CA GLY A 112 6.10 6.43 15.62
C GLY A 112 6.71 7.46 16.58
N ILE A 113 7.10 8.63 16.09
CA ILE A 113 7.60 9.74 16.92
C ILE A 113 6.52 10.20 17.91
N PHE A 114 5.31 10.50 17.41
CA PHE A 114 4.22 11.01 18.24
C PHE A 114 3.63 9.97 19.20
N LEU A 115 3.52 8.71 18.77
CA LEU A 115 2.89 7.65 19.56
C LEU A 115 3.85 6.87 20.44
N LEU A 116 5.13 6.76 20.03
CA LEU A 116 6.15 5.96 20.71
C LEU A 116 7.27 6.81 21.31
N GLY A 117 7.24 8.14 21.10
CA GLY A 117 8.28 9.04 21.59
C GLY A 117 9.64 8.85 20.90
N GLU A 118 9.66 8.32 19.67
CA GLU A 118 10.89 8.13 18.91
C GLU A 118 11.51 9.47 18.56
N GLN A 119 12.84 9.56 18.63
CA GLN A 119 13.55 10.80 18.33
C GLN A 119 13.68 11.02 16.82
N VAL A 120 13.47 12.28 16.38
CA VAL A 120 13.70 12.69 14.99
C VAL A 120 15.21 12.72 14.75
N ASN A 121 15.71 11.85 13.92
CA ASN A 121 17.08 11.93 13.44
C ASN A 121 17.16 12.75 12.14
N GLY A 122 18.36 13.23 11.80
CA GLY A 122 18.56 14.06 10.59
C GLY A 122 18.16 13.35 9.28
N TYR A 123 18.30 12.03 9.21
CA TYR A 123 17.89 11.24 8.06
C TYR A 123 16.37 11.25 7.87
N LEU A 124 15.62 11.11 8.96
CA LEU A 124 14.16 11.16 8.90
C LEU A 124 13.67 12.55 8.47
N ALA A 125 14.25 13.61 9.03
CA ALA A 125 13.88 14.99 8.70
C ALA A 125 14.14 15.31 7.22
N THR A 126 15.34 15.00 6.71
CA THR A 126 15.71 15.24 5.31
C THR A 126 14.97 14.31 4.34
N GLY A 127 14.73 13.06 4.72
CA GLY A 127 13.93 12.12 3.96
C GLY A 127 12.48 12.56 3.84
N LEU A 128 11.90 13.07 4.94
CA LEU A 128 10.55 13.65 4.93
C LEU A 128 10.46 14.86 4.01
N ALA A 129 11.42 15.77 4.09
CA ALA A 129 11.47 16.94 3.20
C ALA A 129 11.56 16.52 1.73
N ALA A 130 12.45 15.61 1.38
CA ALA A 130 12.60 15.08 0.02
C ALA A 130 11.30 14.40 -0.47
N THR A 131 10.68 13.55 0.38
CA THR A 131 9.41 12.89 0.04
C THR A 131 8.29 13.90 -0.18
N THR A 132 8.22 14.94 0.65
CA THR A 132 7.21 16.01 0.51
C THR A 132 7.40 16.78 -0.79
N VAL A 133 8.64 17.15 -1.11
CA VAL A 133 8.97 17.82 -2.39
C VAL A 133 8.64 16.91 -3.58
N GLY A 134 9.04 15.63 -3.54
CA GLY A 134 8.75 14.67 -4.59
C GLY A 134 7.24 14.46 -4.82
N ALA A 135 6.47 14.29 -3.73
CA ALA A 135 5.02 14.20 -3.80
C ALA A 135 4.39 15.49 -4.35
N GLY A 136 4.90 16.67 -3.93
CA GLY A 136 4.49 17.96 -4.45
C GLY A 136 4.72 18.11 -5.96
N LEU A 137 5.86 17.66 -6.49
CA LEU A 137 6.15 17.64 -7.93
C LEU A 137 5.19 16.73 -8.70
N VAL A 138 4.86 15.55 -8.15
CA VAL A 138 3.88 14.64 -8.75
C VAL A 138 2.50 15.28 -8.78
N ILE A 139 2.06 15.91 -7.68
CA ILE A 139 0.78 16.61 -7.62
C ILE A 139 0.77 17.77 -8.62
N TRP A 140 1.85 18.56 -8.65
CA TRP A 140 1.98 19.69 -9.57
C TRP A 140 1.92 19.28 -11.03
N SER A 141 2.57 18.17 -11.40
CA SER A 141 2.52 17.66 -12.77
C SER A 141 1.11 17.27 -13.20
N THR A 142 0.28 16.77 -12.28
CA THR A 142 -1.11 16.40 -12.57
C THR A 142 -2.04 17.62 -12.69
N VAL A 143 -1.68 18.75 -12.06
CA VAL A 143 -2.45 20.01 -12.14
C VAL A 143 -2.19 20.76 -13.45
N GLN A 144 -0.96 20.70 -13.99
CA GLN A 144 -0.59 21.41 -15.23
C GLN A 144 -1.35 20.93 -16.47
N ASP A 145 -1.88 19.73 -16.48
CA ASP A 145 -2.64 19.17 -17.62
C ASP A 145 -4.06 19.74 -17.77
N GLY A 146 -4.40 20.81 -17.08
CA GLY A 146 -5.67 21.56 -17.28
C GLY A 146 -6.92 20.83 -16.77
N VAL A 147 -6.79 19.74 -16.02
CA VAL A 147 -7.93 18.96 -15.49
C VAL A 147 -8.32 19.45 -14.08
N GLY A 148 -8.47 20.73 -13.88
CA GLY A 148 -9.20 21.39 -12.79
C GLY A 148 -9.11 20.82 -11.35
N LEU A 149 -9.89 21.44 -10.45
CA LEU A 149 -10.03 21.12 -9.00
C LEU A 149 -10.35 19.64 -8.66
N THR A 150 -10.85 18.85 -9.62
CA THR A 150 -11.15 17.43 -9.43
C THR A 150 -9.90 16.57 -9.22
N LEU A 151 -8.75 16.99 -9.74
CA LEU A 151 -7.45 16.35 -9.49
C LEU A 151 -6.97 16.55 -8.05
N GLY A 152 -7.31 17.69 -7.46
CA GLY A 152 -6.99 17.96 -6.06
C GLY A 152 -7.55 16.86 -5.13
N VAL A 153 -8.77 16.39 -5.38
CA VAL A 153 -9.41 15.32 -4.58
C VAL A 153 -8.62 14.01 -4.67
N GLY A 154 -8.17 13.61 -5.87
CA GLY A 154 -7.37 12.41 -6.06
C GLY A 154 -6.02 12.48 -5.34
N ALA A 155 -5.33 13.61 -5.42
CA ALA A 155 -4.05 13.84 -4.77
C ALA A 155 -4.16 13.85 -3.25
N TRP A 156 -5.16 14.56 -2.70
CA TRP A 156 -5.44 14.57 -1.27
C TRP A 156 -5.86 13.19 -0.75
N ALA A 157 -6.68 12.46 -1.51
CA ALA A 157 -7.04 11.10 -1.17
C ALA A 157 -5.81 10.18 -1.15
N GLY A 158 -4.91 10.31 -2.14
CA GLY A 158 -3.64 9.58 -2.18
C GLY A 158 -2.75 9.87 -0.96
N ALA A 159 -2.58 11.15 -0.60
CA ALA A 159 -1.80 11.54 0.58
C ALA A 159 -2.45 11.02 1.89
N LEU A 160 -3.77 11.15 2.03
CA LEU A 160 -4.50 10.64 3.18
C LEU A 160 -4.39 9.11 3.27
N SER A 161 -4.40 8.41 2.13
CA SER A 161 -4.21 6.97 2.10
C SER A 161 -2.86 6.55 2.68
N ALA A 162 -1.79 7.32 2.44
CA ALA A 162 -0.47 7.05 3.01
C ALA A 162 -0.46 7.20 4.53
N VAL A 163 -1.09 8.25 5.07
CA VAL A 163 -1.21 8.46 6.52
C VAL A 163 -1.96 7.31 7.18
N LEU A 164 -3.11 6.95 6.62
CA LEU A 164 -3.93 5.85 7.13
C LEU A 164 -3.22 4.49 6.98
N SER A 165 -2.49 4.26 5.87
CA SER A 165 -1.65 3.07 5.69
C SER A 165 -0.56 3.00 6.75
N GLY A 166 0.12 4.12 7.03
CA GLY A 166 1.13 4.20 8.09
C GLY A 166 0.59 3.78 9.45
N ALA A 167 -0.57 4.34 9.84
CA ALA A 167 -1.27 3.98 11.08
C ALA A 167 -1.67 2.49 11.10
N ALA A 168 -2.20 1.98 9.98
CA ALA A 168 -2.59 0.58 9.84
C ALA A 168 -1.39 -0.37 9.97
N VAL A 169 -0.21 -0.01 9.44
CA VAL A 169 1.01 -0.81 9.55
C VAL A 169 1.55 -0.82 10.96
N ILE A 170 1.46 0.29 11.71
CA ILE A 170 1.82 0.32 13.14
C ILE A 170 0.94 -0.65 13.92
N ALA A 171 -0.39 -0.60 13.71
CA ALA A 171 -1.33 -1.53 14.35
C ALA A 171 -1.06 -2.99 13.96
N LEU A 172 -0.75 -3.26 12.68
CA LEU A 172 -0.37 -4.59 12.19
C LEU A 172 0.88 -5.11 12.92
N ARG A 173 1.91 -4.28 13.08
CA ARG A 173 3.13 -4.67 13.80
C ARG A 173 2.86 -5.05 15.24
N ALA A 174 2.05 -4.26 15.93
CA ALA A 174 1.69 -4.54 17.31
C ALA A 174 0.86 -5.84 17.44
N LEU A 175 0.02 -6.17 16.44
CA LEU A 175 -0.82 -7.37 16.43
C LEU A 175 -0.07 -8.65 16.09
N ARG A 176 0.94 -8.59 15.22
CA ARG A 176 1.60 -9.79 14.67
C ARG A 176 2.25 -10.69 15.72
N HIS A 177 2.49 -10.21 16.93
CA HIS A 177 3.06 -10.99 18.03
C HIS A 177 2.05 -11.97 18.64
N ASP A 178 0.76 -11.62 18.58
CA ASP A 178 -0.31 -12.34 19.26
C ASP A 178 -1.38 -12.87 18.28
N THR A 179 -1.29 -12.50 17.00
CA THR A 179 -2.34 -12.73 16.01
C THR A 179 -1.72 -13.19 14.69
N ASP A 180 -2.27 -14.24 14.10
CA ASP A 180 -1.85 -14.78 12.82
C ASP A 180 -2.24 -13.86 11.64
N ALA A 181 -1.55 -14.04 10.49
CA ALA A 181 -1.73 -13.20 9.31
C ALA A 181 -3.16 -13.22 8.76
N SER A 182 -3.82 -14.39 8.79
CA SER A 182 -5.20 -14.54 8.30
C SER A 182 -6.21 -13.77 9.15
N SER A 183 -6.02 -13.79 10.47
CA SER A 183 -6.89 -13.04 11.41
C SER A 183 -6.68 -11.53 11.33
N ILE A 184 -5.44 -11.07 11.07
CA ILE A 184 -5.16 -9.66 10.79
C ILE A 184 -5.79 -9.25 9.45
N PHE A 185 -5.73 -10.12 8.44
CA PHE A 185 -6.36 -9.88 7.15
C PHE A 185 -7.89 -9.87 7.25
N LEU A 186 -8.48 -10.70 8.10
CA LEU A 186 -9.93 -10.67 8.38
C LEU A 186 -10.39 -9.31 8.88
N SER A 187 -9.69 -8.72 9.85
CA SER A 187 -9.97 -7.36 10.31
C SER A 187 -10.01 -6.36 9.15
N PHE A 188 -9.00 -6.44 8.31
CA PHE A 188 -8.86 -5.57 7.15
C PHE A 188 -10.03 -5.72 6.15
N CYS A 189 -10.46 -6.95 5.89
CA CYS A 189 -11.57 -7.23 4.99
C CYS A 189 -12.92 -6.78 5.57
N VAL A 190 -13.18 -7.08 6.85
CA VAL A 190 -14.44 -6.71 7.52
C VAL A 190 -14.61 -5.20 7.55
N PHE A 191 -13.64 -4.48 8.09
CA PHE A 191 -13.76 -3.02 8.22
C PHE A 191 -13.63 -2.32 6.87
N GLY A 192 -12.84 -2.87 5.93
CA GLY A 192 -12.77 -2.32 4.59
C GLY A 192 -14.09 -2.46 3.83
N LEU A 193 -14.78 -3.59 3.97
CA LEU A 193 -16.11 -3.77 3.40
C LEU A 193 -17.13 -2.82 4.05
N LEU A 194 -17.15 -2.74 5.39
CA LEU A 194 -18.04 -1.84 6.12
C LEU A 194 -17.80 -0.37 5.73
N PHE A 195 -16.56 0.02 5.49
CA PHE A 195 -16.21 1.36 5.05
C PHE A 195 -16.66 1.65 3.62
N GLY A 196 -16.50 0.69 2.70
CA GLY A 196 -16.85 0.84 1.29
C GLY A 196 -18.34 0.76 1.02
N LEU A 197 -19.09 0.00 1.84
CA LEU A 197 -20.50 -0.32 1.60
C LEU A 197 -21.43 0.90 1.48
N PRO A 198 -21.38 1.93 2.36
CA PRO A 198 -22.22 3.11 2.24
C PRO A 198 -22.04 3.83 0.90
N PHE A 199 -20.81 3.95 0.44
CA PHE A 199 -20.48 4.60 -0.85
C PHE A 199 -20.86 3.74 -2.04
N ALA A 200 -20.81 2.40 -1.92
CA ALA A 200 -21.27 1.50 -2.95
C ALA A 200 -22.80 1.57 -3.14
N ILE A 201 -23.53 1.69 -2.03
CA ILE A 201 -25.00 1.80 -2.08
C ILE A 201 -25.44 3.16 -2.62
N GLN A 202 -24.72 4.23 -2.25
CA GLN A 202 -25.05 5.59 -2.64
C GLN A 202 -24.88 5.84 -4.16
N ASP A 203 -23.87 5.25 -4.79
CA ASP A 203 -23.57 5.37 -6.21
C ASP A 203 -23.43 3.96 -6.82
N TRP A 204 -24.52 3.21 -6.83
CA TRP A 204 -24.54 1.88 -7.40
C TRP A 204 -24.64 1.93 -8.92
N ARG A 205 -23.69 1.32 -9.61
CA ARG A 205 -23.65 1.23 -11.08
C ARG A 205 -23.72 -0.23 -11.52
N PRO A 206 -24.39 -0.53 -12.64
CA PRO A 206 -24.51 -1.91 -13.12
C PRO A 206 -23.14 -2.47 -13.51
N VAL A 207 -22.89 -3.72 -13.12
CA VAL A 207 -21.66 -4.44 -13.47
C VAL A 207 -21.88 -5.18 -14.78
N SER A 208 -21.16 -4.83 -15.83
CA SER A 208 -21.16 -5.56 -17.10
C SER A 208 -20.18 -6.73 -17.09
N GLY A 209 -20.41 -7.73 -17.97
CA GLY A 209 -19.62 -8.96 -17.98
C GLY A 209 -18.13 -8.76 -18.23
N ASP A 210 -17.77 -7.73 -19.01
CA ASP A 210 -16.36 -7.36 -19.28
C ASP A 210 -15.62 -6.80 -18.09
N MET A 211 -16.33 -6.33 -17.04
CA MET A 211 -15.75 -5.86 -15.79
C MET A 211 -15.44 -6.99 -14.80
N LEU A 212 -16.02 -8.18 -15.00
CA LEU A 212 -15.85 -9.29 -14.05
C LEU A 212 -14.39 -9.77 -13.98
N ALA A 213 -13.73 -9.90 -15.13
CA ALA A 213 -12.33 -10.34 -15.16
C ALA A 213 -11.38 -9.36 -14.43
N PRO A 214 -11.43 -8.03 -14.68
CA PRO A 214 -10.65 -7.07 -13.88
C PRO A 214 -11.00 -7.09 -12.40
N LEU A 215 -12.28 -7.18 -12.01
CA LEU A 215 -12.68 -7.22 -10.60
C LEU A 215 -12.16 -8.46 -9.88
N LEU A 216 -12.29 -9.64 -10.51
CA LEU A 216 -11.74 -10.88 -9.97
C LEU A 216 -10.21 -10.83 -9.90
N GLY A 217 -9.56 -10.37 -10.97
CA GLY A 217 -8.10 -10.18 -11.01
C GLY A 217 -7.61 -9.25 -9.90
N MET A 218 -8.29 -8.12 -9.70
CA MET A 218 -8.00 -7.17 -8.63
C MET A 218 -8.12 -7.83 -7.25
N GLY A 219 -9.23 -8.53 -6.99
CA GLY A 219 -9.47 -9.18 -5.71
C GLY A 219 -8.46 -10.28 -5.40
N LEU A 220 -8.22 -11.17 -6.36
CA LEU A 220 -7.26 -12.27 -6.20
C LEU A 220 -5.83 -11.77 -6.04
N ALA A 221 -5.40 -10.81 -6.86
CA ALA A 221 -4.09 -10.17 -6.72
C ALA A 221 -3.95 -9.48 -5.35
N SER A 222 -5.01 -8.80 -4.89
CA SER A 222 -5.04 -8.16 -3.56
C SER A 222 -4.89 -9.16 -2.43
N VAL A 223 -5.62 -10.28 -2.46
CA VAL A 223 -5.54 -11.33 -1.44
C VAL A 223 -4.13 -11.91 -1.39
N ALA A 224 -3.60 -12.32 -2.54
CA ALA A 224 -2.26 -12.89 -2.64
C ALA A 224 -1.19 -11.89 -2.17
N ALA A 225 -1.25 -10.65 -2.67
CA ALA A 225 -0.33 -9.58 -2.27
C ALA A 225 -0.35 -9.35 -0.77
N GLN A 226 -1.54 -9.21 -0.17
CA GLN A 226 -1.67 -8.88 1.25
C GLN A 226 -1.24 -10.03 2.16
N MET A 227 -1.54 -11.28 1.80
CA MET A 227 -1.11 -12.45 2.57
C MET A 227 0.41 -12.60 2.52
N ILE A 228 1.00 -12.50 1.32
CA ILE A 228 2.46 -12.54 1.13
C ILE A 228 3.14 -11.38 1.88
N PHE A 229 2.61 -10.17 1.77
CA PHE A 229 3.12 -8.98 2.48
C PHE A 229 3.12 -9.20 4.00
N THR A 230 1.98 -9.63 4.55
CA THR A 230 1.84 -9.82 5.99
C THR A 230 2.78 -10.92 6.49
N TYR A 231 2.91 -12.01 5.76
CA TYR A 231 3.85 -13.08 6.06
C TYR A 231 5.30 -12.59 5.97
N ALA A 232 5.68 -11.95 4.87
CA ALA A 232 7.02 -11.46 4.64
C ALA A 232 7.46 -10.43 5.70
N MET A 233 6.57 -9.52 6.09
CA MET A 233 6.83 -8.53 7.15
C MET A 233 7.10 -9.14 8.52
N ALA A 234 6.66 -10.37 8.78
CA ALA A 234 7.02 -11.11 9.99
C ALA A 234 8.45 -11.68 9.95
N HIS A 235 9.00 -11.90 8.75
CA HIS A 235 10.30 -12.54 8.54
C HIS A 235 11.41 -11.56 8.14
N VAL A 236 11.09 -10.27 7.97
CA VAL A 236 12.10 -9.24 7.65
C VAL A 236 12.68 -8.67 8.94
N THR A 237 14.01 -8.65 9.03
CA THR A 237 14.74 -8.20 10.23
C THR A 237 14.58 -6.72 10.56
N SER A 238 14.22 -5.89 9.57
CA SER A 238 13.91 -4.47 9.80
C SER A 238 12.76 -4.00 8.93
N THR A 239 11.95 -3.15 9.49
CA THR A 239 10.84 -2.46 8.78
C THR A 239 11.33 -1.68 7.59
N ALA A 240 12.55 -1.20 7.70
CA ALA A 240 13.24 -0.47 6.68
C ALA A 240 13.42 -1.32 5.40
N VAL A 241 13.84 -2.59 5.50
CA VAL A 241 13.92 -3.50 4.33
C VAL A 241 12.53 -3.75 3.74
N GLY A 242 11.51 -3.92 4.58
CA GLY A 242 10.12 -4.04 4.14
C GLY A 242 9.66 -2.78 3.39
N GLY A 243 9.93 -1.60 3.93
CA GLY A 243 9.59 -0.31 3.33
C GLY A 243 10.23 -0.09 1.96
N ILE A 244 11.52 -0.46 1.77
CA ILE A 244 12.20 -0.33 0.47
C ILE A 244 11.53 -1.19 -0.59
N THR A 245 11.34 -2.46 -0.27
CA THR A 245 10.87 -3.41 -1.27
C THR A 245 9.47 -3.05 -1.75
N THR A 246 8.65 -2.44 -0.88
CA THR A 246 7.33 -1.92 -1.26
C THR A 246 7.39 -0.70 -2.18
N GLN A 247 8.52 0.03 -2.23
CA GLN A 247 8.73 1.12 -3.19
C GLN A 247 8.85 0.63 -4.65
N LEU A 248 8.96 -0.66 -4.89
CA LEU A 248 8.85 -1.23 -6.24
C LEU A 248 7.40 -1.20 -6.76
N THR A 249 6.40 -1.13 -5.88
CA THR A 249 4.99 -1.10 -6.31
C THR A 249 4.66 0.06 -7.25
N PRO A 250 5.03 1.34 -6.98
CA PRO A 250 4.82 2.43 -7.93
C PRO A 250 5.53 2.21 -9.27
N ALA A 251 6.75 1.67 -9.26
CA ALA A 251 7.50 1.39 -10.49
C ALA A 251 6.78 0.35 -11.36
N PHE A 252 6.32 -0.75 -10.78
CA PHE A 252 5.51 -1.74 -11.48
C PHE A 252 4.16 -1.16 -11.93
N SER A 253 3.51 -0.33 -11.11
CA SER A 253 2.23 0.30 -11.47
C SER A 253 2.36 1.24 -12.65
N TRP A 254 3.44 2.00 -12.71
CA TRP A 254 3.73 2.85 -13.86
C TRP A 254 4.01 2.06 -15.13
N LEU A 255 4.81 1.01 -15.01
CA LEU A 255 5.09 0.14 -16.15
C LEU A 255 3.80 -0.48 -16.69
N LEU A 256 2.94 -1.00 -15.83
CA LEU A 256 1.64 -1.56 -16.22
C LEU A 256 0.70 -0.49 -16.81
N GLY A 257 0.63 0.70 -16.20
CA GLY A 257 -0.18 1.82 -16.68
C GLY A 257 0.25 2.28 -18.07
N ALA A 258 1.55 2.47 -18.28
CA ALA A 258 2.10 2.90 -19.56
C ALA A 258 1.93 1.85 -20.66
N LEU A 259 2.25 0.57 -20.37
CA LEU A 259 2.25 -0.49 -21.37
C LEU A 259 0.85 -0.99 -21.73
N LEU A 260 -0.06 -1.06 -20.76
CA LEU A 260 -1.37 -1.72 -20.95
C LEU A 260 -2.54 -0.75 -20.99
N LEU A 261 -2.44 0.43 -20.37
CA LEU A 261 -3.48 1.47 -20.40
C LEU A 261 -3.12 2.67 -21.28
N GLY A 262 -1.90 2.72 -21.81
CA GLY A 262 -1.45 3.87 -22.62
C GLY A 262 -1.35 5.17 -21.80
N GLU A 263 -1.18 5.09 -20.47
CA GLU A 263 -1.09 6.28 -19.62
C GLU A 263 0.20 7.05 -19.92
N PRO A 264 0.12 8.39 -20.12
CA PRO A 264 1.31 9.19 -20.43
C PRO A 264 2.25 9.24 -19.23
N MET A 265 3.55 9.04 -19.50
CA MET A 265 4.61 9.21 -18.50
C MET A 265 5.12 10.65 -18.55
N GLN A 266 4.59 11.50 -17.71
CA GLN A 266 5.04 12.88 -17.64
C GLN A 266 6.43 13.00 -17.01
N PRO A 267 7.39 13.70 -17.63
CA PRO A 267 8.75 13.79 -17.10
C PRO A 267 8.81 14.33 -15.68
N LEU A 268 8.00 15.35 -15.36
CA LEU A 268 7.95 15.94 -14.02
C LEU A 268 7.40 14.96 -12.96
N SER A 269 6.40 14.16 -13.33
CA SER A 269 5.88 13.08 -12.47
C SER A 269 6.92 12.00 -12.23
N VAL A 270 7.71 11.63 -13.24
CA VAL A 270 8.83 10.68 -13.12
C VAL A 270 9.90 11.22 -12.16
N VAL A 271 10.34 12.47 -12.37
CA VAL A 271 11.34 13.11 -11.50
C VAL A 271 10.82 13.20 -10.06
N GLY A 272 9.59 13.70 -9.87
CA GLY A 272 8.96 13.79 -8.55
C GLY A 272 8.91 12.45 -7.83
N SER A 273 8.65 11.37 -8.55
CA SER A 273 8.60 10.03 -7.98
C SER A 273 9.97 9.50 -7.60
N LEU A 274 10.98 9.73 -8.42
CA LEU A 274 12.36 9.34 -8.08
C LEU A 274 12.83 10.08 -6.82
N VAL A 275 12.51 11.38 -6.69
CA VAL A 275 12.79 12.18 -5.50
C VAL A 275 12.02 11.64 -4.30
N CYS A 276 10.74 11.31 -4.46
CA CYS A 276 9.90 10.75 -3.41
C CYS A 276 10.42 9.38 -2.92
N MET A 277 10.71 8.46 -3.84
CA MET A 277 11.28 7.15 -3.52
C MET A 277 12.64 7.28 -2.85
N GLY A 278 13.51 8.13 -3.38
CA GLY A 278 14.82 8.45 -2.77
C GLY A 278 14.67 9.01 -1.35
N GLY A 279 13.72 9.90 -1.13
CA GLY A 279 13.38 10.46 0.18
C GLY A 279 12.93 9.40 1.18
N VAL A 280 12.08 8.44 0.75
CA VAL A 280 11.67 7.30 1.59
C VAL A 280 12.87 6.42 1.95
N LEU A 281 13.71 6.07 0.97
CA LEU A 281 14.90 5.26 1.18
C LEU A 281 15.89 5.92 2.14
N TRP A 282 16.10 7.22 2.00
CA TRP A 282 16.97 8.01 2.85
C TRP A 282 16.40 8.16 4.26
N GLY A 283 15.14 8.57 4.38
CA GLY A 283 14.47 8.83 5.66
C GLY A 283 14.28 7.59 6.51
N THR A 284 14.18 6.40 5.90
CA THR A 284 14.14 5.12 6.62
C THR A 284 15.53 4.67 7.13
N GLY A 285 16.59 5.43 6.82
CA GLY A 285 17.96 5.15 7.26
C GLY A 285 18.65 4.01 6.52
N LEU A 286 18.22 3.71 5.31
CA LEU A 286 18.73 2.59 4.52
C LEU A 286 19.79 2.98 3.52
N ALA A 287 19.66 4.11 2.85
CA ALA A 287 20.70 4.61 1.97
C ALA A 287 22.06 4.74 2.73
N PRO A 288 22.12 5.31 3.95
CA PRO A 288 23.35 5.34 4.72
C PRO A 288 23.93 3.98 5.10
N ARG A 289 23.06 2.98 5.35
CA ARG A 289 23.51 1.62 5.72
C ARG A 289 24.00 0.82 4.52
N LEU A 290 23.57 1.16 3.33
CA LEU A 290 24.05 0.57 2.07
C LEU A 290 25.36 1.25 1.61
N LEU A 291 25.55 2.54 1.95
CA LEU A 291 26.73 3.33 1.56
C LEU A 291 27.89 3.21 2.55
N VAL A 292 27.63 2.82 3.80
CA VAL A 292 28.68 2.58 4.80
C VAL A 292 28.92 1.07 4.88
N PRO A 293 30.06 0.56 4.41
CA PRO A 293 30.42 -0.85 4.61
C PRO A 293 30.43 -1.13 6.11
N ALA A 294 29.82 -2.24 6.52
CA ALA A 294 29.88 -2.69 7.91
C ALA A 294 31.35 -2.71 8.35
N SER A 295 31.73 -1.79 9.24
CA SER A 295 33.03 -1.84 9.90
C SER A 295 33.16 -3.22 10.53
N ARG A 296 34.17 -4.01 10.12
CA ARG A 296 34.49 -5.31 10.71
C ARG A 296 34.60 -5.11 12.23
N PRO A 297 33.97 -5.98 13.03
CA PRO A 297 34.25 -5.97 14.46
C PRO A 297 35.77 -6.14 14.63
N SER A 298 36.40 -5.21 15.32
CA SER A 298 37.77 -5.34 15.77
C SER A 298 37.84 -6.57 16.67
N THR A 299 38.56 -7.57 16.24
CA THR A 299 38.95 -8.76 16.99
C THR A 299 39.66 -8.40 18.26
#